data_c0cedeec360fa309d2c6fa5a95fdbb48
#
_entry.id   c0cedeec360fa309d2c6fa5a95fdbb48
#
_cell.length_a   1.000
_cell.length_b   1.000
_cell.length_c   1.000
_cell.angle_alpha   90.00
_cell.angle_beta   90.00
_cell.angle_gamma   90.00
#
_symmetry.space_group_name_H-M   'P 1'
#
loop_
_entity.id
_entity.type
_entity.pdbx_description
1 polymer ?
#
loop_
_entity_poly.entity_id
_entity_poly.type
_entity_poly.pdbx_seq_one_letter_code
_entity_poly.pdbx_strand_id
1 'polypeptide(L)'
;GGSLQGTCAFSEAKEENNGERGETVEHRQEVSKAVIQRLPRYYRNICELKAEGAQRISSRALAERMGLTASQIRQDFNCFGGFGQQGYGYNIEKLQEELGAILGLRAGRTAILLGAGNLGRALLNNFNFSASGFELLCAFDASPELIGRSFGGHEVRDAKELDHYIDELHPDVAVLTIPRGNAPAIARSLVERGIRGLWNFTGEDLHLEGLGVPVENVHLSDSLMTLCQLVGMAEENED
;
A
#
# COMPACT_ATOMS: atom_id res chain seq x y z
N GLY A 1 -57.51 19.81 -2.92
CA GLY A 1 -57.41 21.00 -2.10
C GLY A 1 -56.23 20.88 -1.13
N GLY A 2 -55.44 21.92 -0.96
CA GLY A 2 -54.54 22.06 0.19
C GLY A 2 -53.06 22.09 -0.16
N SER A 3 -52.64 23.20 -0.75
CA SER A 3 -51.28 23.73 -0.79
C SER A 3 -50.80 24.09 0.61
N LEU A 4 -49.56 23.80 0.98
CA LEU A 4 -48.81 24.57 1.97
C LEU A 4 -47.33 24.65 1.56
N GLN A 5 -46.96 25.81 1.09
CA GLN A 5 -45.63 26.32 0.95
C GLN A 5 -45.08 26.69 2.34
N GLY A 6 -43.87 26.31 2.63
CA GLY A 6 -43.11 26.72 3.81
C GLY A 6 -41.75 27.28 3.39
N THR A 7 -41.73 28.57 3.09
CA THR A 7 -40.52 29.38 2.94
C THR A 7 -39.90 29.62 4.31
N CYS A 8 -38.62 29.27 4.48
CA CYS A 8 -37.83 29.74 5.60
C CYS A 8 -36.80 30.76 5.12
N ALA A 9 -36.99 31.98 5.63
CA ALA A 9 -36.19 33.14 5.35
C ALA A 9 -34.84 33.07 6.06
N PHE A 10 -33.77 33.39 5.34
CA PHE A 10 -32.45 33.70 5.90
C PHE A 10 -32.44 35.15 6.35
N SER A 11 -32.17 35.37 7.62
CA SER A 11 -31.88 36.65 8.23
C SER A 11 -30.40 36.98 8.07
N GLU A 12 -30.10 38.10 7.46
CA GLU A 12 -28.77 38.73 7.43
C GLU A 12 -28.42 39.26 8.81
N ALA A 13 -27.18 38.95 9.26
CA ALA A 13 -26.48 39.73 10.25
C ALA A 13 -25.03 39.96 9.77
N LYS A 14 -24.74 41.18 9.38
CA LYS A 14 -23.39 41.74 9.24
C LYS A 14 -22.79 41.90 10.61
N GLU A 15 -21.54 41.41 10.80
CA GLU A 15 -20.57 42.10 11.64
C GLU A 15 -19.16 41.81 11.11
N GLU A 16 -18.50 42.92 10.81
CA GLU A 16 -17.09 43.03 10.47
C GLU A 16 -16.26 42.60 11.69
N ASN A 17 -15.28 41.69 11.52
CA ASN A 17 -14.12 41.72 12.37
C ASN A 17 -12.87 41.32 11.57
N ASN A 18 -12.04 42.36 11.39
CA ASN A 18 -10.72 42.30 10.80
C ASN A 18 -9.77 41.64 11.80
N GLY A 19 -9.24 40.49 11.45
CA GLY A 19 -8.27 39.74 12.25
C GLY A 19 -7.43 38.85 11.35
N GLU A 20 -6.23 39.31 11.07
CA GLU A 20 -5.16 38.60 10.40
C GLU A 20 -5.02 37.17 10.98
N ARG A 21 -5.49 36.18 10.26
CA ARG A 21 -5.09 34.78 10.49
C ARG A 21 -3.99 34.48 9.50
N GLY A 22 -2.76 34.52 10.00
CA GLY A 22 -1.63 33.94 9.31
C GLY A 22 -1.96 32.49 8.96
N GLU A 23 -2.03 32.22 7.67
CA GLU A 23 -1.99 30.86 7.13
C GLU A 23 -0.64 30.27 7.53
N THR A 24 -0.63 29.46 8.57
CA THR A 24 0.43 28.49 8.80
C THR A 24 0.35 27.48 7.66
N VAL A 25 1.11 27.76 6.61
CA VAL A 25 1.47 26.76 5.61
C VAL A 25 2.25 25.68 6.38
N GLU A 26 1.55 24.64 6.83
CA GLU A 26 2.21 23.42 7.28
C GLU A 26 3.05 22.91 6.11
N HIS A 27 4.36 23.14 6.18
CA HIS A 27 5.34 22.45 5.36
C HIS A 27 5.21 20.95 5.70
N ARG A 28 4.35 20.24 4.97
CA ARG A 28 4.45 18.79 4.88
C ARG A 28 5.82 18.51 4.29
N GLN A 29 6.78 18.18 5.14
CA GLN A 29 8.07 17.66 4.69
C GLN A 29 7.75 16.49 3.77
N GLU A 30 8.22 16.58 2.53
CA GLU A 30 8.06 15.51 1.55
C GLU A 30 8.78 14.27 2.09
N VAL A 31 8.01 13.26 2.51
CA VAL A 31 8.56 12.05 3.13
C VAL A 31 9.30 11.28 2.05
N SER A 32 10.59 11.01 2.26
CA SER A 32 11.41 10.33 1.27
C SER A 32 10.89 8.90 0.98
N LYS A 33 11.03 8.45 -0.26
CA LYS A 33 10.66 7.09 -0.69
C LYS A 33 11.29 6.02 0.20
N ALA A 34 12.53 6.25 0.66
CA ALA A 34 13.24 5.33 1.56
C ALA A 34 12.56 5.18 2.93
N VAL A 35 11.99 6.25 3.48
CA VAL A 35 11.19 6.18 4.72
C VAL A 35 9.90 5.40 4.47
N ILE A 36 9.19 5.70 3.38
CA ILE A 36 7.94 5.01 3.02
C ILE A 36 8.17 3.50 2.86
N GLN A 37 9.27 3.09 2.24
CA GLN A 37 9.63 1.67 2.05
C GLN A 37 9.96 0.93 3.35
N ARG A 38 10.36 1.64 4.42
CA ARG A 38 10.58 1.03 5.75
C ARG A 38 9.32 0.88 6.58
N LEU A 39 8.27 1.68 6.34
CA LEU A 39 7.03 1.65 7.12
C LEU A 39 6.39 0.25 7.23
N PRO A 40 6.26 -0.54 6.15
CA PRO A 40 5.69 -1.90 6.24
C PRO A 40 6.52 -2.80 7.16
N ARG A 41 7.85 -2.64 7.16
CA ARG A 41 8.74 -3.41 8.04
C ARG A 41 8.56 -3.01 9.51
N TYR A 42 8.37 -1.71 9.81
CA TYR A 42 8.02 -1.25 11.15
C TYR A 42 6.67 -1.84 11.58
N TYR A 43 5.64 -1.71 10.76
CA TYR A 43 4.30 -2.22 11.07
C TYR A 43 4.30 -3.70 11.39
N ARG A 44 4.97 -4.53 10.57
CA ARG A 44 5.07 -5.96 10.81
C ARG A 44 5.74 -6.28 12.16
N ASN A 45 6.88 -5.64 12.48
CA ASN A 45 7.54 -5.86 13.76
C ASN A 45 6.68 -5.44 14.96
N ILE A 46 5.90 -4.37 14.82
CA ILE A 46 4.97 -3.92 15.87
C ILE A 46 3.82 -4.92 16.03
N CYS A 47 3.28 -5.48 14.94
CA CYS A 47 2.26 -6.54 15.02
C CYS A 47 2.80 -7.80 15.72
N GLU A 48 4.02 -8.22 15.41
CA GLU A 48 4.70 -9.35 16.09
C GLU A 48 4.85 -9.08 17.59
N LEU A 49 5.36 -7.91 17.98
CA LEU A 49 5.49 -7.51 19.38
C LEU A 49 4.16 -7.50 20.12
N LYS A 50 3.09 -7.04 19.47
CA LYS A 50 1.74 -7.09 20.05
C LYS A 50 1.28 -8.53 20.27
N ALA A 51 1.54 -9.42 19.33
CA ALA A 51 1.23 -10.86 19.45
C ALA A 51 2.02 -11.53 20.57
N GLU A 52 3.27 -11.07 20.82
CA GLU A 52 4.12 -11.50 21.94
C GLU A 52 3.63 -10.93 23.30
N GLY A 53 2.61 -10.07 23.32
CA GLY A 53 2.05 -9.45 24.53
C GLY A 53 2.80 -8.22 25.02
N ALA A 54 3.74 -7.69 24.25
CA ALA A 54 4.48 -6.50 24.61
C ALA A 54 3.56 -5.25 24.56
N GLN A 55 3.64 -4.40 25.58
CA GLN A 55 2.83 -3.19 25.64
C GLN A 55 3.62 -1.94 25.22
N ARG A 56 4.93 -1.95 25.40
CA ARG A 56 5.81 -0.83 25.10
C ARG A 56 7.14 -1.30 24.52
N ILE A 57 7.75 -0.46 23.69
CA ILE A 57 9.09 -0.68 23.16
C ILE A 57 9.86 0.64 23.07
N SER A 58 11.16 0.62 23.39
CA SER A 58 12.04 1.76 23.15
C SER A 58 12.53 1.78 21.70
N SER A 59 12.94 2.97 21.20
CA SER A 59 13.59 3.06 19.88
C SER A 59 14.86 2.21 19.79
N ARG A 60 15.57 2.02 20.91
CA ARG A 60 16.77 1.17 20.97
C ARG A 60 16.42 -0.30 20.80
N ALA A 61 15.47 -0.81 21.57
CA ALA A 61 15.06 -2.22 21.47
C ALA A 61 14.44 -2.56 20.09
N LEU A 62 13.66 -1.62 19.51
CA LEU A 62 13.12 -1.79 18.16
C LEU A 62 14.24 -1.78 17.11
N ALA A 63 15.26 -0.93 17.29
CA ALA A 63 16.41 -0.88 16.40
C ALA A 63 17.23 -2.18 16.44
N GLU A 64 17.51 -2.71 17.63
CA GLU A 64 18.21 -3.98 17.82
C GLU A 64 17.45 -5.12 17.12
N ARG A 65 16.12 -5.22 17.29
CA ARG A 65 15.27 -6.22 16.62
C ARG A 65 15.30 -6.14 15.10
N MET A 66 15.42 -4.92 14.58
CA MET A 66 15.33 -4.68 13.13
C MET A 66 16.68 -4.55 12.43
N GLY A 67 17.80 -4.57 13.15
CA GLY A 67 19.13 -4.31 12.59
C GLY A 67 19.28 -2.87 12.09
N LEU A 68 18.66 -1.91 12.77
CA LEU A 68 18.72 -0.47 12.48
C LEU A 68 19.38 0.29 13.62
N THR A 69 19.52 1.60 13.47
CA THR A 69 19.92 2.48 14.57
C THR A 69 18.70 3.15 15.23
N ALA A 70 18.79 3.38 16.54
CA ALA A 70 17.73 4.09 17.26
C ALA A 70 17.50 5.51 16.71
N SER A 71 18.54 6.14 16.16
CA SER A 71 18.45 7.44 15.51
C SER A 71 17.60 7.39 14.26
N GLN A 72 17.82 6.38 13.41
CA GLN A 72 17.06 6.16 12.19
C GLN A 72 15.57 6.00 12.49
N ILE A 73 15.21 5.17 13.48
CA ILE A 73 13.81 4.96 13.87
C ILE A 73 13.15 6.27 14.33
N ARG A 74 13.87 7.05 15.16
CA ARG A 74 13.35 8.35 15.62
C ARG A 74 13.18 9.34 14.48
N GLN A 75 14.12 9.40 13.53
CA GLN A 75 14.03 10.28 12.36
C GLN A 75 12.85 9.88 11.46
N ASP A 76 12.70 8.59 11.17
CA ASP A 76 11.61 8.09 10.34
C ASP A 76 10.24 8.40 10.98
N PHE A 77 10.11 8.17 12.28
CA PHE A 77 8.85 8.43 12.99
C PHE A 77 8.55 9.94 13.13
N ASN A 78 9.56 10.78 13.24
CA ASN A 78 9.38 12.24 13.28
C ASN A 78 8.82 12.80 11.97
N CYS A 79 9.03 12.13 10.82
CA CYS A 79 8.42 12.52 9.53
C CYS A 79 6.88 12.51 9.60
N PHE A 80 6.29 11.81 10.57
CA PHE A 80 4.84 11.63 10.74
C PHE A 80 4.29 12.24 12.04
N GLY A 81 5.03 13.17 12.65
CA GLY A 81 4.57 13.89 13.86
C GLY A 81 5.03 13.32 15.19
N GLY A 82 5.82 12.22 15.18
CA GLY A 82 6.38 11.60 16.39
C GLY A 82 5.37 10.80 17.20
N PHE A 83 5.68 9.54 17.47
CA PHE A 83 4.75 8.56 18.08
C PHE A 83 5.02 8.30 19.58
N GLY A 84 5.98 8.97 20.18
CA GLY A 84 6.42 8.63 21.53
C GLY A 84 6.62 9.83 22.45
N GLN A 85 6.50 9.58 23.75
CA GLN A 85 6.98 10.52 24.77
C GLN A 85 8.46 10.24 25.06
N GLN A 86 9.26 11.29 25.12
CA GLN A 86 10.68 11.20 25.43
C GLN A 86 10.89 10.48 26.77
N GLY A 87 11.71 9.44 26.78
CA GLY A 87 12.02 8.64 27.98
C GLY A 87 11.09 7.46 28.26
N TYR A 88 9.88 7.41 27.67
CA TYR A 88 8.88 6.34 27.93
C TYR A 88 8.75 5.28 26.83
N GLY A 89 9.41 5.50 25.68
CA GLY A 89 9.27 4.62 24.51
C GLY A 89 7.88 4.74 23.85
N TYR A 90 7.63 3.82 22.93
CA TYR A 90 6.40 3.79 22.15
C TYR A 90 5.38 2.82 22.77
N ASN A 91 4.12 3.23 22.86
CA ASN A 91 3.02 2.32 23.13
C ASN A 91 2.75 1.51 21.86
N ILE A 92 2.77 0.18 21.94
CA ILE A 92 2.69 -0.73 20.78
C ILE A 92 1.34 -0.65 20.10
N GLU A 93 0.25 -0.62 20.85
CA GLU A 93 -1.10 -0.55 20.28
C GLU A 93 -1.31 0.75 19.51
N LYS A 94 -0.99 1.88 20.14
CA LYS A 94 -1.08 3.20 19.50
C LYS A 94 -0.17 3.30 18.28
N LEU A 95 1.08 2.81 18.36
CA LEU A 95 2.01 2.82 17.23
C LEU A 95 1.52 1.95 16.07
N GLN A 96 0.91 0.79 16.36
CA GLN A 96 0.29 -0.05 15.34
C GLN A 96 -0.86 0.68 14.62
N GLU A 97 -1.72 1.36 15.37
CA GLU A 97 -2.85 2.11 14.80
C GLU A 97 -2.37 3.25 13.90
N GLU A 98 -1.40 4.03 14.37
CA GLU A 98 -0.85 5.17 13.65
C GLU A 98 -0.10 4.73 12.38
N LEU A 99 0.75 3.70 12.47
CA LEU A 99 1.43 3.13 11.30
C LEU A 99 0.42 2.54 10.30
N GLY A 100 -0.61 1.85 10.78
CA GLY A 100 -1.68 1.32 9.94
C GLY A 100 -2.46 2.41 9.21
N ALA A 101 -2.70 3.54 9.87
CA ALA A 101 -3.35 4.71 9.26
C ALA A 101 -2.45 5.36 8.19
N ILE A 102 -1.15 5.52 8.46
CA ILE A 102 -0.18 6.07 7.50
C ILE A 102 -0.07 5.17 6.27
N LEU A 103 -0.02 3.85 6.45
CA LEU A 103 0.00 2.86 5.38
C LEU A 103 -1.32 2.76 4.62
N GLY A 104 -2.40 3.36 5.15
CA GLY A 104 -3.73 3.32 4.53
C GLY A 104 -4.40 1.95 4.60
N LEU A 105 -4.05 1.10 5.58
CA LEU A 105 -4.56 -0.27 5.68
C LEU A 105 -6.08 -0.36 5.94
N ARG A 106 -6.71 0.74 6.34
CA ARG A 106 -8.15 0.84 6.59
C ARG A 106 -8.90 1.63 5.51
N ALA A 107 -8.23 1.95 4.40
CA ALA A 107 -8.82 2.79 3.35
C ALA A 107 -9.86 2.05 2.48
N GLY A 108 -9.98 0.73 2.64
CA GLY A 108 -10.94 -0.08 1.87
C GLY A 108 -10.67 -0.05 0.37
N ARG A 109 -9.39 -0.01 -0.04
CA ARG A 109 -9.02 0.01 -1.45
C ARG A 109 -9.32 -1.32 -2.12
N THR A 110 -9.71 -1.25 -3.39
CA THR A 110 -10.02 -2.43 -4.18
C THR A 110 -8.88 -2.80 -5.12
N ALA A 111 -8.74 -4.09 -5.39
CA ALA A 111 -7.73 -4.60 -6.30
C ALA A 111 -8.31 -5.64 -7.27
N ILE A 112 -7.71 -5.74 -8.44
CA ILE A 112 -7.91 -6.84 -9.39
C ILE A 112 -6.57 -7.52 -9.68
N LEU A 113 -6.58 -8.80 -10.03
CA LEU A 113 -5.38 -9.54 -10.39
C LEU A 113 -5.44 -9.97 -11.86
N LEU A 114 -4.40 -9.68 -12.63
CA LEU A 114 -4.25 -10.07 -14.01
C LEU A 114 -3.21 -11.18 -14.15
N GLY A 115 -3.63 -12.33 -14.67
CA GLY A 115 -2.83 -13.53 -14.86
C GLY A 115 -2.98 -14.54 -13.71
N ALA A 116 -3.82 -15.56 -13.90
CA ALA A 116 -4.02 -16.66 -12.96
C ALA A 116 -3.09 -17.86 -13.24
N GLY A 117 -1.87 -17.60 -13.73
CA GLY A 117 -0.80 -18.58 -13.88
C GLY A 117 -0.29 -19.09 -12.53
N ASN A 118 0.92 -19.68 -12.49
CA ASN A 118 1.45 -20.25 -11.25
C ASN A 118 1.58 -19.23 -10.12
N LEU A 119 2.14 -18.05 -10.39
CA LEU A 119 2.32 -17.00 -9.39
C LEU A 119 0.97 -16.37 -8.99
N GLY A 120 0.11 -16.05 -9.97
CA GLY A 120 -1.21 -15.48 -9.69
C GLY A 120 -2.04 -16.40 -8.79
N ARG A 121 -2.07 -17.71 -9.09
CA ARG A 121 -2.75 -18.70 -8.22
C ARG A 121 -2.12 -18.81 -6.83
N ALA A 122 -0.80 -18.72 -6.73
CA ALA A 122 -0.13 -18.70 -5.43
C ALA A 122 -0.56 -17.48 -4.59
N LEU A 123 -0.67 -16.31 -5.21
CA LEU A 123 -1.17 -15.10 -4.55
C LEU A 123 -2.65 -15.25 -4.18
N LEU A 124 -3.50 -15.71 -5.09
CA LEU A 124 -4.93 -15.92 -4.83
C LEU A 124 -5.17 -16.87 -3.65
N ASN A 125 -4.39 -17.94 -3.54
CA ASN A 125 -4.60 -18.95 -2.50
C ASN A 125 -3.97 -18.58 -1.15
N ASN A 126 -2.87 -17.83 -1.12
CA ASN A 126 -2.04 -17.72 0.08
C ASN A 126 -1.79 -16.29 0.55
N PHE A 127 -2.05 -15.27 -0.28
CA PHE A 127 -1.79 -13.90 0.10
C PHE A 127 -3.04 -13.26 0.73
N ASN A 128 -2.87 -12.66 1.89
CA ASN A 128 -3.96 -11.96 2.58
C ASN A 128 -4.04 -10.49 2.14
N PHE A 129 -4.80 -10.23 1.08
CA PHE A 129 -5.02 -8.89 0.55
C PHE A 129 -5.66 -7.96 1.58
N SER A 130 -6.64 -8.46 2.35
CA SER A 130 -7.35 -7.66 3.36
C SER A 130 -6.41 -7.19 4.47
N ALA A 131 -5.48 -8.02 4.93
CA ALA A 131 -4.46 -7.62 5.91
C ALA A 131 -3.50 -6.54 5.37
N SER A 132 -3.40 -6.42 4.05
CA SER A 132 -2.59 -5.41 3.35
C SER A 132 -3.39 -4.17 2.95
N GLY A 133 -4.67 -4.07 3.39
CA GLY A 133 -5.54 -2.92 3.13
C GLY A 133 -6.27 -2.95 1.79
N PHE A 134 -6.33 -4.12 1.12
CA PHE A 134 -6.98 -4.26 -0.17
C PHE A 134 -8.08 -5.33 -0.13
N GLU A 135 -9.18 -5.06 -0.80
CA GLU A 135 -10.19 -6.06 -1.15
C GLU A 135 -9.91 -6.53 -2.58
N LEU A 136 -9.59 -7.81 -2.75
CA LEU A 136 -9.42 -8.40 -4.07
C LEU A 136 -10.79 -8.76 -4.64
N LEU A 137 -11.20 -8.06 -5.70
CA LEU A 137 -12.53 -8.22 -6.30
C LEU A 137 -12.62 -9.51 -7.14
N CYS A 138 -11.67 -9.71 -8.06
CA CYS A 138 -11.60 -10.86 -8.95
C CYS A 138 -10.22 -11.00 -9.59
N ALA A 139 -10.02 -12.09 -10.31
CA ALA A 139 -8.85 -12.30 -11.15
C ALA A 139 -9.27 -12.43 -12.63
N PHE A 140 -8.35 -12.12 -13.54
CA PHE A 140 -8.54 -12.23 -14.98
C PHE A 140 -7.46 -13.08 -15.62
N ASP A 141 -7.82 -13.91 -16.58
CA ASP A 141 -6.87 -14.67 -17.39
C ASP A 141 -7.39 -14.82 -18.82
N ALA A 142 -6.48 -15.01 -19.77
CA ALA A 142 -6.83 -15.27 -21.17
C ALA A 142 -6.97 -16.78 -21.48
N SER A 143 -6.53 -17.66 -20.58
CA SER A 143 -6.57 -19.10 -20.78
C SER A 143 -7.98 -19.66 -20.53
N PRO A 144 -8.61 -20.30 -21.55
CA PRO A 144 -9.93 -20.92 -21.38
C PRO A 144 -9.97 -21.99 -20.28
N GLU A 145 -8.83 -22.60 -19.97
CA GLU A 145 -8.72 -23.62 -18.91
C GLU A 145 -8.84 -23.05 -17.50
N LEU A 146 -8.57 -21.75 -17.33
CA LEU A 146 -8.59 -21.07 -16.04
C LEU A 146 -9.88 -20.27 -15.83
N ILE A 147 -10.50 -19.81 -16.90
CA ILE A 147 -11.74 -19.02 -16.86
C ILE A 147 -12.86 -19.83 -16.20
N GLY A 148 -13.59 -19.21 -15.27
CA GLY A 148 -14.65 -19.82 -14.47
C GLY A 148 -14.15 -20.67 -13.29
N ARG A 149 -12.83 -20.85 -13.13
CA ARG A 149 -12.27 -21.53 -11.94
C ARG A 149 -12.14 -20.55 -10.79
N SER A 150 -12.13 -21.09 -9.57
CA SER A 150 -11.92 -20.30 -8.37
C SER A 150 -10.64 -20.72 -7.65
N PHE A 151 -9.87 -19.74 -7.19
CA PHE A 151 -8.66 -19.93 -6.38
C PHE A 151 -8.72 -18.99 -5.17
N GLY A 152 -8.52 -19.54 -3.98
CA GLY A 152 -8.61 -18.77 -2.74
C GLY A 152 -9.94 -18.06 -2.49
N GLY A 153 -11.03 -18.57 -3.11
CA GLY A 153 -12.36 -17.94 -3.06
C GLY A 153 -12.63 -16.88 -4.13
N HIS A 154 -11.64 -16.57 -4.98
CA HIS A 154 -11.77 -15.58 -6.06
C HIS A 154 -11.96 -16.27 -7.42
N GLU A 155 -12.99 -15.86 -8.16
CA GLU A 155 -13.27 -16.37 -9.50
C GLU A 155 -12.29 -15.77 -10.52
N VAL A 156 -11.84 -16.60 -11.48
CA VAL A 156 -11.07 -16.16 -12.64
C VAL A 156 -12.02 -15.88 -13.80
N ARG A 157 -12.01 -14.64 -14.29
CA ARG A 157 -12.84 -14.16 -15.39
C ARG A 157 -12.06 -14.08 -16.70
N ASP A 158 -12.77 -14.00 -17.82
CA ASP A 158 -12.14 -13.81 -19.12
C ASP A 158 -11.49 -12.41 -19.19
N ALA A 159 -10.22 -12.36 -19.58
CA ALA A 159 -9.51 -11.11 -19.79
C ALA A 159 -10.20 -10.15 -20.78
N LYS A 160 -11.09 -10.65 -21.64
CA LYS A 160 -11.90 -9.82 -22.55
C LYS A 160 -12.96 -9.00 -21.83
N GLU A 161 -13.34 -9.38 -20.61
CA GLU A 161 -14.31 -8.65 -19.79
C GLU A 161 -13.66 -7.56 -18.95
N LEU A 162 -12.32 -7.50 -18.94
CA LEU A 162 -11.53 -6.60 -18.08
C LEU A 162 -11.96 -5.14 -18.19
N ASP A 163 -12.10 -4.64 -19.40
CA ASP A 163 -12.48 -3.25 -19.67
C ASP A 163 -13.83 -2.89 -19.07
N HIS A 164 -14.82 -3.76 -19.28
CA HIS A 164 -16.16 -3.59 -18.71
C HIS A 164 -16.13 -3.59 -17.18
N TYR A 165 -15.35 -4.50 -16.58
CA TYR A 165 -15.20 -4.59 -15.14
C TYR A 165 -14.55 -3.36 -14.51
N ILE A 166 -13.53 -2.80 -15.16
CA ILE A 166 -12.88 -1.57 -14.68
C ILE A 166 -13.88 -0.40 -14.73
N ASP A 167 -14.64 -0.30 -15.82
CA ASP A 167 -15.61 0.77 -16.02
C ASP A 167 -16.81 0.67 -15.04
N GLU A 168 -17.15 -0.54 -14.56
CA GLU A 168 -18.25 -0.75 -13.61
C GLU A 168 -17.80 -0.63 -12.15
N LEU A 169 -16.68 -1.25 -11.78
CA LEU A 169 -16.26 -1.42 -10.39
C LEU A 169 -15.19 -0.41 -9.94
N HIS A 170 -14.56 0.31 -10.88
CA HIS A 170 -13.53 1.30 -10.63
C HIS A 170 -12.45 0.83 -9.62
N PRO A 171 -11.79 -0.32 -9.84
CA PRO A 171 -10.78 -0.82 -8.91
C PRO A 171 -9.61 0.16 -8.78
N ASP A 172 -9.09 0.30 -7.55
CA ASP A 172 -7.98 1.21 -7.29
C ASP A 172 -6.64 0.71 -7.84
N VAL A 173 -6.39 -0.59 -7.73
CA VAL A 173 -5.08 -1.20 -8.01
C VAL A 173 -5.21 -2.45 -8.86
N ALA A 174 -4.22 -2.66 -9.74
CA ALA A 174 -4.07 -3.91 -10.46
C ALA A 174 -2.77 -4.64 -10.07
N VAL A 175 -2.88 -5.94 -9.83
CA VAL A 175 -1.76 -6.86 -9.60
C VAL A 175 -1.41 -7.55 -10.91
N LEU A 176 -0.18 -7.40 -11.39
CA LEU A 176 0.26 -7.90 -12.69
C LEU A 176 1.13 -9.15 -12.51
N THR A 177 0.58 -10.31 -12.85
CA THR A 177 1.27 -11.62 -12.88
C THR A 177 1.18 -12.26 -14.27
N ILE A 178 1.08 -11.41 -15.30
CA ILE A 178 1.00 -11.76 -16.73
C ILE A 178 2.40 -11.94 -17.34
N PRO A 179 2.52 -12.54 -18.56
CA PRO A 179 3.77 -12.62 -19.28
C PRO A 179 4.38 -11.24 -19.58
N ARG A 180 5.71 -11.13 -19.47
CA ARG A 180 6.50 -9.90 -19.59
C ARG A 180 6.16 -9.08 -20.84
N GLY A 181 6.18 -9.71 -22.01
CA GLY A 181 6.01 -9.01 -23.29
C GLY A 181 4.71 -8.23 -23.47
N ASN A 182 3.68 -8.56 -22.68
CA ASN A 182 2.37 -7.89 -22.76
C ASN A 182 2.20 -6.82 -21.63
N ALA A 183 3.08 -6.83 -20.63
CA ALA A 183 2.89 -6.04 -19.43
C ALA A 183 2.85 -4.52 -19.67
N PRO A 184 3.74 -3.90 -20.47
CA PRO A 184 3.71 -2.46 -20.66
C PRO A 184 2.44 -1.96 -21.36
N ALA A 185 1.95 -2.69 -22.38
CA ALA A 185 0.74 -2.30 -23.10
C ALA A 185 -0.52 -2.42 -22.22
N ILE A 186 -0.62 -3.51 -21.47
CA ILE A 186 -1.74 -3.75 -20.55
C ILE A 186 -1.69 -2.73 -19.41
N ALA A 187 -0.54 -2.48 -18.81
CA ALA A 187 -0.39 -1.51 -17.74
C ALA A 187 -0.83 -0.11 -18.16
N ARG A 188 -0.44 0.33 -19.37
CA ARG A 188 -0.87 1.63 -19.92
C ARG A 188 -2.39 1.69 -20.09
N SER A 189 -3.01 0.67 -20.68
CA SER A 189 -4.47 0.60 -20.84
C SER A 189 -5.20 0.65 -19.49
N LEU A 190 -4.70 -0.05 -18.46
CA LEU A 190 -5.25 -0.02 -17.10
C LEU A 190 -5.23 1.40 -16.50
N VAL A 191 -4.09 2.10 -16.63
CA VAL A 191 -3.92 3.46 -16.13
C VAL A 191 -4.84 4.44 -16.86
N GLU A 192 -4.93 4.35 -18.19
CA GLU A 192 -5.84 5.18 -19.01
C GLU A 192 -7.32 4.98 -18.64
N ARG A 193 -7.69 3.80 -18.11
CA ARG A 193 -9.04 3.49 -17.60
C ARG A 193 -9.24 3.82 -16.11
N GLY A 194 -8.25 4.42 -15.45
CA GLY A 194 -8.41 4.92 -14.09
C GLY A 194 -7.82 4.06 -12.98
N ILE A 195 -7.09 2.98 -13.29
CA ILE A 195 -6.29 2.27 -12.28
C ILE A 195 -5.25 3.24 -11.69
N ARG A 196 -5.20 3.32 -10.36
CA ARG A 196 -4.46 4.31 -9.59
C ARG A 196 -3.14 3.80 -9.04
N GLY A 197 -2.86 2.51 -9.17
CA GLY A 197 -1.61 1.90 -8.74
C GLY A 197 -1.40 0.52 -9.34
N LEU A 198 -0.15 0.11 -9.48
CA LEU A 198 0.21 -1.19 -10.05
C LEU A 198 1.18 -1.94 -9.13
N TRP A 199 0.86 -3.20 -8.83
CA TRP A 199 1.76 -4.13 -8.15
C TRP A 199 2.30 -5.11 -9.19
N ASN A 200 3.55 -4.88 -9.61
CA ASN A 200 4.13 -5.50 -10.79
C ASN A 200 5.06 -6.67 -10.43
N PHE A 201 4.67 -7.88 -10.79
CA PHE A 201 5.46 -9.11 -10.65
C PHE A 201 6.05 -9.61 -11.97
N THR A 202 5.83 -8.90 -13.06
CA THR A 202 6.27 -9.38 -14.39
C THR A 202 7.78 -9.32 -14.57
N GLY A 203 8.47 -8.50 -13.76
CA GLY A 203 9.90 -8.22 -13.89
C GLY A 203 10.25 -7.40 -15.15
N GLU A 204 9.25 -6.75 -15.77
CA GLU A 204 9.40 -5.86 -16.91
C GLU A 204 9.19 -4.42 -16.47
N ASP A 205 9.94 -3.49 -17.08
CA ASP A 205 9.65 -2.07 -16.92
C ASP A 205 8.35 -1.72 -17.67
N LEU A 206 7.43 -1.10 -16.97
CA LEU A 206 6.11 -0.79 -17.53
C LEU A 206 6.08 0.51 -18.35
N HIS A 207 7.16 1.30 -18.33
CA HIS A 207 7.30 2.55 -19.08
C HIS A 207 6.10 3.50 -18.92
N LEU A 208 5.74 3.79 -17.66
CA LEU A 208 4.61 4.67 -17.29
C LEU A 208 5.08 6.05 -16.79
N GLU A 209 6.30 6.43 -17.10
CA GLU A 209 6.84 7.75 -16.73
C GLU A 209 5.93 8.86 -17.25
N GLY A 210 5.68 9.82 -16.40
CA GLY A 210 4.82 10.97 -16.73
C GLY A 210 3.31 10.75 -16.53
N LEU A 211 2.85 9.52 -16.27
CA LEU A 211 1.44 9.26 -15.98
C LEU A 211 1.07 9.45 -14.49
N GLY A 212 2.06 9.65 -13.62
CA GLY A 212 1.83 9.94 -12.20
C GLY A 212 1.24 8.78 -11.38
N VAL A 213 1.24 7.56 -11.92
CA VAL A 213 0.71 6.37 -11.25
C VAL A 213 1.84 5.62 -10.55
N PRO A 214 1.74 5.33 -9.24
CA PRO A 214 2.74 4.56 -8.53
C PRO A 214 2.77 3.11 -9.03
N VAL A 215 3.98 2.62 -9.26
CA VAL A 215 4.27 1.23 -9.58
C VAL A 215 5.19 0.67 -8.49
N GLU A 216 4.76 -0.39 -7.83
CA GLU A 216 5.62 -1.16 -6.95
C GLU A 216 6.08 -2.43 -7.68
N ASN A 217 7.37 -2.49 -7.99
CA ASN A 217 7.99 -3.61 -8.71
C ASN A 217 8.49 -4.67 -7.72
N VAL A 218 8.14 -5.92 -7.95
CA VAL A 218 8.62 -7.07 -7.19
C VAL A 218 9.60 -7.88 -8.04
N HIS A 219 10.89 -7.71 -7.75
CA HIS A 219 11.97 -8.46 -8.39
C HIS A 219 12.46 -9.55 -7.42
N LEU A 220 11.95 -10.76 -7.56
CA LEU A 220 12.36 -11.89 -6.69
C LEU A 220 13.87 -12.21 -6.82
N SER A 221 14.44 -11.98 -8.00
CA SER A 221 15.87 -12.16 -8.27
C SER A 221 16.75 -11.25 -7.42
N ASP A 222 16.32 -10.02 -7.13
CA ASP A 222 17.11 -9.05 -6.36
C ASP A 222 17.36 -9.55 -4.94
N SER A 223 16.35 -10.15 -4.33
CA SER A 223 16.46 -10.76 -3.01
C SER A 223 17.44 -11.94 -3.00
N LEU A 224 17.42 -12.77 -4.05
CA LEU A 224 18.35 -13.90 -4.17
C LEU A 224 19.79 -13.45 -4.44
N MET A 225 19.98 -12.42 -5.27
CA MET A 225 21.30 -11.83 -5.51
C MET A 225 21.86 -11.18 -4.24
N THR A 226 21.03 -10.51 -3.45
CA THR A 226 21.42 -9.98 -2.14
C THR A 226 21.88 -11.11 -1.20
N LEU A 227 21.14 -12.22 -1.16
CA LEU A 227 21.53 -13.39 -0.37
C LEU A 227 22.88 -13.98 -0.83
N CYS A 228 23.10 -14.08 -2.14
CA CYS A 228 24.37 -14.54 -2.71
C CYS A 228 25.56 -13.71 -2.20
N GLN A 229 25.42 -12.37 -2.21
CA GLN A 229 26.46 -11.47 -1.69
C GLN A 229 26.69 -11.66 -0.19
N LEU A 230 25.60 -11.80 0.59
CA LEU A 230 25.71 -11.98 2.05
C LEU A 230 26.41 -13.30 2.42
N VAL A 231 26.18 -14.36 1.65
CA VAL A 231 26.87 -15.67 1.83
C VAL A 231 28.37 -15.50 1.57
N GLY A 232 28.77 -14.85 0.46
CA GLY A 232 30.18 -14.60 0.16
C GLY A 232 30.89 -13.78 1.26
N MET A 233 30.23 -12.74 1.79
CA MET A 233 30.77 -11.95 2.89
C MET A 233 30.91 -12.74 4.21
N ALA A 234 30.08 -13.74 4.44
CA ALA A 234 30.17 -14.60 5.61
C ALA A 234 31.38 -15.54 5.50
N GLU A 235 31.63 -16.11 4.32
CA GLU A 235 32.77 -16.97 4.04
C GLU A 235 34.11 -16.22 4.19
N GLU A 236 34.18 -14.97 3.75
CA GLU A 236 35.38 -14.12 3.89
C GLU A 236 35.72 -13.76 5.36
N ASN A 237 34.75 -13.81 6.27
CA ASN A 237 34.96 -13.49 7.68
C ASN A 237 35.35 -14.74 8.53
N GLU A 238 35.32 -15.93 7.96
CA GLU A 238 35.73 -17.20 8.62
C GLU A 238 37.18 -17.56 8.32
N ASP A 239 37.83 -16.92 7.34
CA ASP A 239 39.26 -17.07 7.01
C ASP A 239 40.09 -15.97 7.72
#